data_cc8b142a083ae7e9c6eff974b1bc9560
#
_entry.id   cc8b142a083ae7e9c6eff974b1bc9560
#
_cell.length_a   1.000
_cell.length_b   1.000
_cell.length_c   1.000
_cell.angle_alpha   90.00
_cell.angle_beta   90.00
_cell.angle_gamma   90.00
#
_symmetry.space_group_name_H-M   'P 1'
#
loop_
_entity.id
_entity.type
_entity.pdbx_description
1 polymer ?
#
loop_
_entity_poly.entity_id
_entity_poly.type
_entity_poly.pdbx_seq_one_letter_code
_entity_poly.pdbx_strand_id
1 'polypeptide(L)'
;MFLNRCAYLLAPLLLCAAAVLAGNALFALLAALCAALAAGSLILWKIAVRRLRVCIALPESAAKGEEIPAKISLSAGPLIGSMHLRLCGRAVNLLCGDELSFEIRSPEETLRIASPHCGRLRVEIHCAEIADPLNLFRKKIRLTESAAALILPDAFEIAIELAQHDLPNPESDDYSPDRPGGDPSELFGIRDYREGDAMKSIHWKLSEKYDRTVVREASLPVSRAILLLLDNCPKAAVNPDDVCAACEALISCSLALADAGVPHRIAWIHRELGILETRDIAQTDDLYGEQGALLAARCAPDASGLVARLLEQEMPEYSRLLIFAAAQTEGLAALDGRATLLLPQTDPEGAVSCLREALAHLMV
;
A
#
# COMPACT_ATOMS: atom_id res chain seq x y z
N MET A 1 15.55 31.99 23.63
CA MET A 1 14.41 31.90 24.55
C MET A 1 14.74 32.34 25.97
N PHE A 2 15.72 31.75 26.62
CA PHE A 2 16.12 32.17 27.99
C PHE A 2 16.52 33.66 28.03
N LEU A 3 17.34 34.10 27.11
CA LEU A 3 17.79 35.51 27.00
C LEU A 3 16.62 36.48 26.82
N ASN A 4 15.64 36.17 25.99
CA ASN A 4 14.45 37.00 25.80
C ASN A 4 13.62 37.10 27.07
N ARG A 5 13.42 35.97 27.78
CA ARG A 5 12.69 35.96 29.05
C ARG A 5 13.38 36.83 30.09
N CYS A 6 14.70 36.70 30.21
CA CYS A 6 15.49 37.56 31.13
C CYS A 6 15.39 39.02 30.74
N ALA A 7 15.50 39.36 29.47
CA ALA A 7 15.38 40.73 28.98
C ALA A 7 14.00 41.35 29.30
N TYR A 8 12.92 40.63 29.02
CA TYR A 8 11.53 41.09 29.27
C TYR A 8 11.14 41.14 30.75
N LEU A 9 11.84 40.43 31.65
CA LEU A 9 11.67 40.55 33.11
C LEU A 9 12.52 41.68 33.67
N LEU A 10 13.75 41.83 33.21
CA LEU A 10 14.70 42.82 33.72
C LEU A 10 14.39 44.23 33.17
N ALA A 11 13.99 44.38 31.91
CA ALA A 11 13.77 45.70 31.34
C ALA A 11 12.65 46.52 32.05
N PRO A 12 11.45 45.96 32.34
CA PRO A 12 10.45 46.71 33.10
C PRO A 12 10.91 47.03 34.52
N LEU A 13 11.68 46.15 35.14
CA LEU A 13 12.21 46.34 36.49
C LEU A 13 13.23 47.47 36.52
N LEU A 14 14.14 47.51 35.55
CA LEU A 14 15.10 48.60 35.36
C LEU A 14 14.42 49.94 35.04
N LEU A 15 13.37 49.91 34.22
CA LEU A 15 12.57 51.08 33.89
C LEU A 15 11.82 51.63 35.11
N CYS A 16 11.25 50.74 35.94
CA CYS A 16 10.63 51.14 37.21
C CYS A 16 11.67 51.77 38.17
N ALA A 17 12.84 51.17 38.30
CA ALA A 17 13.92 51.74 39.13
C ALA A 17 14.37 53.11 38.58
N ALA A 18 14.52 53.28 37.25
CA ALA A 18 14.85 54.55 36.64
C ALA A 18 13.74 55.61 36.83
N ALA A 19 12.47 55.21 36.82
CA ALA A 19 11.34 56.12 37.09
C ALA A 19 11.42 56.71 38.51
N VAL A 20 11.78 55.88 39.51
CA VAL A 20 11.92 56.30 40.89
C VAL A 20 13.16 57.20 41.08
N LEU A 21 14.28 56.80 40.49
CA LEU A 21 15.55 57.52 40.64
C LEU A 21 15.57 58.88 39.91
N ALA A 22 14.98 58.95 38.69
CA ALA A 22 14.95 60.13 37.88
C ALA A 22 13.72 61.03 38.11
N GLY A 23 12.74 60.57 38.90
CA GLY A 23 11.48 61.32 39.14
C GLY A 23 10.66 61.56 37.87
N ASN A 24 10.88 60.75 36.78
CA ASN A 24 10.28 60.99 35.49
C ASN A 24 9.23 59.91 35.15
N ALA A 25 7.98 60.37 35.00
CA ALA A 25 6.83 59.52 34.71
C ALA A 25 6.93 58.77 33.38
N LEU A 26 7.76 59.24 32.43
CA LEU A 26 7.96 58.53 31.15
C LEU A 26 8.53 57.13 31.32
N PHE A 27 9.44 56.91 32.28
CA PHE A 27 9.99 55.56 32.54
C PHE A 27 8.94 54.62 33.13
N ALA A 28 8.04 55.10 33.97
CA ALA A 28 6.93 54.35 34.50
C ALA A 28 5.93 53.95 33.41
N LEU A 29 5.67 54.85 32.46
CA LEU A 29 4.79 54.62 31.32
C LEU A 29 5.39 53.59 30.38
N LEU A 30 6.70 53.63 30.12
CA LEU A 30 7.41 52.62 29.31
C LEU A 30 7.38 51.26 29.97
N ALA A 31 7.56 51.16 31.27
CA ALA A 31 7.47 49.92 32.05
C ALA A 31 6.05 49.30 31.93
N ALA A 32 5.02 50.13 32.10
CA ALA A 32 3.63 49.71 31.94
C ALA A 32 3.33 49.21 30.49
N LEU A 33 3.86 49.88 29.48
CA LEU A 33 3.74 49.47 28.06
C LEU A 33 4.41 48.10 27.83
N CYS A 34 5.63 47.89 28.32
CA CYS A 34 6.31 46.59 28.24
C CYS A 34 5.49 45.47 28.92
N ALA A 35 4.93 45.70 30.09
CA ALA A 35 4.10 44.76 30.80
C ALA A 35 2.78 44.46 30.00
N ALA A 36 2.15 45.50 29.43
CA ALA A 36 0.95 45.35 28.62
C ALA A 36 1.22 44.53 27.33
N LEU A 37 2.36 44.75 26.66
CA LEU A 37 2.78 44.00 25.49
C LEU A 37 3.01 42.52 25.83
N ALA A 38 3.69 42.23 26.96
CA ALA A 38 3.90 40.84 27.38
C ALA A 38 2.57 40.15 27.77
N ALA A 39 1.66 40.83 28.44
CA ALA A 39 0.34 40.32 28.77
C ALA A 39 -0.52 40.07 27.52
N GLY A 40 -0.52 41.02 26.57
CA GLY A 40 -1.19 40.89 25.30
C GLY A 40 -0.67 39.69 24.47
N SER A 41 0.66 39.55 24.39
CA SER A 41 1.31 38.41 23.75
C SER A 41 0.90 37.07 24.38
N LEU A 42 0.83 36.98 25.70
CA LEU A 42 0.37 35.79 26.44
C LEU A 42 -1.09 35.42 26.10
N ILE A 43 -1.98 36.45 26.07
CA ILE A 43 -3.40 36.26 25.77
C ILE A 43 -3.55 35.75 24.33
N LEU A 44 -2.91 36.39 23.36
CA LEU A 44 -2.94 36.00 21.97
C LEU A 44 -2.40 34.58 21.78
N TRP A 45 -1.28 34.25 22.44
CA TRP A 45 -0.72 32.91 22.40
C TRP A 45 -1.67 31.85 22.99
N LYS A 46 -2.32 32.11 24.12
CA LYS A 46 -3.31 31.19 24.70
C LYS A 46 -4.49 30.96 23.78
N ILE A 47 -4.95 31.99 23.09
CA ILE A 47 -6.04 31.89 22.10
C ILE A 47 -5.58 31.04 20.91
N ALA A 48 -4.40 31.31 20.35
CA ALA A 48 -3.82 30.56 19.24
C ALA A 48 -3.65 29.09 19.57
N VAL A 49 -3.08 28.76 20.75
CA VAL A 49 -2.93 27.37 21.21
C VAL A 49 -4.25 26.62 21.34
N ARG A 50 -5.33 27.30 21.81
CA ARG A 50 -6.65 26.68 21.97
C ARG A 50 -7.40 26.50 20.64
N ARG A 51 -7.14 27.34 19.66
CA ARG A 51 -7.84 27.36 18.37
C ARG A 51 -7.04 26.72 17.24
N LEU A 52 -5.85 26.20 17.54
CA LEU A 52 -5.04 25.55 16.51
C LEU A 52 -5.78 24.37 15.89
N ARG A 53 -5.97 24.43 14.60
CA ARG A 53 -6.41 23.35 13.73
C ARG A 53 -5.39 23.19 12.64
N VAL A 54 -5.02 21.96 12.35
CA VAL A 54 -4.11 21.60 11.28
C VAL A 54 -4.88 20.65 10.37
N CYS A 55 -4.88 20.92 9.08
CA CYS A 55 -5.47 20.02 8.08
C CYS A 55 -4.42 19.76 7.01
N ILE A 56 -4.33 18.53 6.56
CA ILE A 56 -3.46 18.07 5.48
C ILE A 56 -4.36 17.70 4.30
N ALA A 57 -4.06 18.25 3.14
CA ALA A 57 -4.70 17.86 1.89
C ALA A 57 -3.65 17.32 0.92
N LEU A 58 -3.86 16.10 0.44
CA LEU A 58 -3.07 15.43 -0.58
C LEU A 58 -3.96 15.13 -1.79
N PRO A 59 -3.43 15.00 -3.01
CA PRO A 59 -4.15 14.41 -4.12
C PRO A 59 -4.49 12.96 -3.81
N GLU A 60 -5.54 12.43 -4.43
CA GLU A 60 -5.93 11.03 -4.25
C GLU A 60 -4.87 10.06 -4.78
N SER A 61 -4.26 10.40 -5.92
CA SER A 61 -3.21 9.62 -6.56
C SER A 61 -2.15 10.51 -7.19
N ALA A 62 -0.97 9.96 -7.41
CA ALA A 62 0.15 10.57 -8.14
C ALA A 62 0.96 9.49 -8.85
N ALA A 63 1.69 9.87 -9.88
CA ALA A 63 2.62 8.97 -10.55
C ALA A 63 3.88 8.75 -9.70
N LYS A 64 4.53 7.61 -9.90
CA LYS A 64 5.82 7.29 -9.29
C LYS A 64 6.87 8.34 -9.66
N GLY A 65 7.62 8.84 -8.66
CA GLY A 65 8.65 9.85 -8.85
C GLY A 65 8.13 11.28 -9.04
N GLU A 66 6.82 11.50 -9.12
CA GLU A 66 6.22 12.83 -9.18
C GLU A 66 6.30 13.55 -7.83
N GLU A 67 6.51 14.87 -7.86
CA GLU A 67 6.43 15.71 -6.67
C GLU A 67 4.98 15.94 -6.24
N ILE A 68 4.60 15.40 -5.11
CA ILE A 68 3.25 15.50 -4.56
C ILE A 68 3.13 16.76 -3.71
N PRO A 69 2.25 17.70 -4.07
CA PRO A 69 2.02 18.89 -3.27
C PRO A 69 1.16 18.57 -2.05
N ALA A 70 1.78 18.46 -0.87
CA ALA A 70 1.08 18.39 0.39
C ALA A 70 0.71 19.79 0.87
N LYS A 71 -0.56 20.17 0.76
CA LYS A 71 -1.09 21.43 1.24
C LYS A 71 -1.44 21.32 2.71
N ILE A 72 -0.66 22.00 3.55
CA ILE A 72 -0.90 22.03 4.97
C ILE A 72 -1.55 23.35 5.32
N SER A 73 -2.81 23.31 5.72
CA SER A 73 -3.57 24.48 6.12
C SER A 73 -3.66 24.57 7.65
N LEU A 74 -3.38 25.77 8.15
CA LEU A 74 -3.36 26.08 9.57
C LEU A 74 -4.43 27.12 9.88
N SER A 75 -5.22 26.86 10.90
CA SER A 75 -6.18 27.80 11.43
C SER A 75 -6.00 27.90 12.96
N ALA A 76 -5.66 29.11 13.43
CA ALA A 76 -5.60 29.38 14.86
C ALA A 76 -6.15 30.80 15.17
N GLY A 77 -6.89 31.37 14.22
CA GLY A 77 -7.43 32.75 14.29
C GLY A 77 -6.55 33.74 13.51
N PRO A 78 -7.00 35.02 13.42
CA PRO A 78 -6.47 36.01 12.50
C PRO A 78 -5.00 36.41 12.78
N LEU A 79 -4.46 36.07 13.94
CA LEU A 79 -3.12 36.47 14.37
C LEU A 79 -2.06 35.34 14.29
N ILE A 80 -2.40 34.22 13.62
CA ILE A 80 -1.45 33.10 13.52
C ILE A 80 -0.16 33.48 12.79
N GLY A 81 -0.24 34.40 11.82
CA GLY A 81 0.93 34.90 11.08
C GLY A 81 1.95 35.65 11.94
N SER A 82 1.55 36.13 13.12
CA SER A 82 2.47 36.77 14.07
C SER A 82 3.13 35.78 15.05
N MET A 83 2.70 34.50 15.06
CA MET A 83 3.25 33.45 15.92
C MET A 83 4.43 32.74 15.27
N HIS A 84 5.39 32.30 16.07
CA HIS A 84 6.43 31.39 15.59
C HIS A 84 5.90 29.97 15.65
N LEU A 85 5.67 29.39 14.48
CA LEU A 85 5.15 28.05 14.32
C LEU A 85 6.24 27.11 13.82
N ARG A 86 6.21 25.87 14.32
CA ARG A 86 7.03 24.75 13.87
C ARG A 86 6.18 23.49 13.90
N LEU A 87 5.94 22.90 12.74
CA LEU A 87 5.28 21.61 12.59
C LEU A 87 6.33 20.55 12.31
N CYS A 88 6.21 19.42 13.00
CA CYS A 88 7.05 18.25 12.74
C CYS A 88 6.15 17.11 12.30
N GLY A 89 6.50 16.49 11.19
CA GLY A 89 5.78 15.39 10.60
C GLY A 89 6.70 14.38 9.93
N ARG A 90 6.09 13.34 9.42
CA ARG A 90 6.75 12.33 8.61
C ARG A 90 5.84 11.89 7.47
N ALA A 91 6.46 11.52 6.37
CA ALA A 91 5.81 10.84 5.25
C ALA A 91 6.34 9.42 5.21
N VAL A 92 5.44 8.44 5.16
CA VAL A 92 5.79 7.01 5.20
C VAL A 92 5.12 6.31 4.03
N ASN A 93 5.89 5.63 3.20
CA ASN A 93 5.36 4.71 2.20
C ASN A 93 4.98 3.40 2.88
N LEU A 94 3.70 3.03 2.82
CA LEU A 94 3.18 1.87 3.54
C LEU A 94 3.52 0.52 2.87
N LEU A 95 3.96 0.51 1.62
CA LEU A 95 4.40 -0.69 0.91
C LEU A 95 5.91 -0.91 1.10
N CYS A 96 6.73 0.04 0.70
CA CYS A 96 8.19 -0.07 0.71
C CYS A 96 8.82 0.27 2.07
N GLY A 97 8.11 1.09 2.88
CA GLY A 97 8.53 1.48 4.22
C GLY A 97 9.51 2.63 4.29
N ASP A 98 9.67 3.36 3.18
CA ASP A 98 10.46 4.58 3.17
C ASP A 98 9.85 5.61 4.09
N GLU A 99 10.69 6.27 4.87
CA GLU A 99 10.27 7.31 5.80
C GLU A 99 11.05 8.60 5.56
N LEU A 100 10.34 9.70 5.36
CA LEU A 100 10.88 11.05 5.23
C LEU A 100 10.34 11.91 6.36
N SER A 101 11.22 12.37 7.26
CA SER A 101 10.84 13.35 8.27
C SER A 101 10.97 14.76 7.74
N PHE A 102 10.01 15.61 8.06
CA PHE A 102 9.98 16.99 7.61
C PHE A 102 9.62 17.97 8.74
N GLU A 103 10.01 19.21 8.53
CA GLU A 103 9.72 20.33 9.42
C GLU A 103 9.23 21.52 8.62
N ILE A 104 8.10 22.11 9.03
CA ILE A 104 7.49 23.28 8.41
C ILE A 104 7.48 24.42 9.41
N ARG A 105 7.90 25.59 8.98
CA ARG A 105 8.00 26.80 9.82
C ARG A 105 7.06 27.91 9.39
N SER A 106 6.48 27.82 8.21
CA SER A 106 5.54 28.80 7.70
C SER A 106 4.15 28.20 7.51
N PRO A 107 3.07 28.90 7.85
CA PRO A 107 1.70 28.40 7.65
C PRO A 107 1.27 28.31 6.16
N GLU A 108 2.02 28.93 5.26
CA GLU A 108 1.73 28.98 3.81
C GLU A 108 2.68 28.09 2.99
N GLU A 109 3.53 27.31 3.64
CA GLU A 109 4.49 26.46 2.98
C GLU A 109 3.81 25.22 2.40
N THR A 110 3.94 25.02 1.09
CA THR A 110 3.52 23.80 0.43
C THR A 110 4.69 22.81 0.45
N LEU A 111 4.53 21.74 1.18
CA LEU A 111 5.52 20.67 1.22
C LEU A 111 5.41 19.84 -0.08
N ARG A 112 6.53 19.69 -0.79
CA ARG A 112 6.63 18.82 -1.95
C ARG A 112 7.32 17.53 -1.52
N ILE A 113 6.63 16.41 -1.70
CA ILE A 113 7.12 15.10 -1.33
C ILE A 113 7.28 14.29 -2.61
N ALA A 114 8.49 13.87 -2.92
CA ALA A 114 8.75 12.91 -3.98
C ALA A 114 8.76 11.50 -3.38
N SER A 115 8.02 10.57 -3.98
CA SER A 115 8.09 9.15 -3.65
C SER A 115 8.70 8.40 -4.84
N PRO A 116 9.91 7.86 -4.72
CA PRO A 116 10.54 7.10 -5.80
C PRO A 116 9.90 5.72 -5.99
N HIS A 117 9.10 5.25 -5.03
CA HIS A 117 8.49 3.93 -5.04
C HIS A 117 6.97 4.01 -5.07
N CYS A 118 6.34 3.04 -5.72
CA CYS A 118 4.89 2.86 -5.66
C CYS A 118 4.45 2.48 -4.23
N GLY A 119 3.17 2.70 -3.92
CA GLY A 119 2.65 2.38 -2.60
C GLY A 119 1.72 3.45 -2.06
N ARG A 120 1.17 3.22 -0.90
CA ARG A 120 0.33 4.20 -0.20
C ARG A 120 1.21 5.11 0.66
N LEU A 121 1.37 6.36 0.24
CA LEU A 121 2.09 7.37 0.98
C LEU A 121 1.18 7.98 2.05
N ARG A 122 1.54 7.82 3.33
CA ARG A 122 0.87 8.45 4.46
C ARG A 122 1.71 9.59 4.99
N VAL A 123 1.12 10.79 5.05
CA VAL A 123 1.73 11.98 5.62
C VAL A 123 1.09 12.23 6.98
N GLU A 124 1.90 12.27 8.04
CA GLU A 124 1.45 12.43 9.43
C GLU A 124 2.12 13.65 10.04
N ILE A 125 1.34 14.49 10.73
CA ILE A 125 1.86 15.56 11.59
C ILE A 125 1.66 15.13 13.03
N HIS A 126 2.76 14.86 13.72
CA HIS A 126 2.74 14.36 15.08
C HIS A 126 2.92 15.46 16.13
N CYS A 127 3.41 16.64 15.74
CA CYS A 127 3.66 17.71 16.69
C CYS A 127 3.59 19.09 16.04
N ALA A 128 3.01 20.03 16.79
CA ALA A 128 3.11 21.46 16.52
C ALA A 128 3.74 22.17 17.72
N GLU A 129 4.69 23.03 17.45
CA GLU A 129 5.29 23.92 18.45
C GLU A 129 4.91 25.35 18.11
N ILE A 130 4.22 26.04 19.04
CA ILE A 130 3.80 27.41 18.90
C ILE A 130 4.50 28.27 19.94
N ALA A 131 5.17 29.33 19.48
CA ALA A 131 5.68 30.37 20.35
C ALA A 131 4.99 31.70 20.05
N ASP A 132 4.88 32.53 21.06
CA ASP A 132 4.34 33.88 20.98
C ASP A 132 5.26 34.82 20.15
N PRO A 133 4.77 35.97 19.66
CA PRO A 133 5.56 36.92 18.85
C PRO A 133 6.83 37.41 19.55
N LEU A 134 6.83 37.49 20.87
CA LEU A 134 7.97 37.91 21.67
C LEU A 134 8.90 36.75 22.08
N ASN A 135 8.53 35.51 21.70
CA ASN A 135 9.23 34.26 22.00
C ASN A 135 9.46 34.05 23.54
N LEU A 136 8.50 34.51 24.34
CA LEU A 136 8.49 34.35 25.79
C LEU A 136 7.82 33.02 26.19
N PHE A 137 6.74 32.65 25.51
CA PHE A 137 5.94 31.48 25.80
C PHE A 137 6.00 30.52 24.61
N ARG A 138 6.20 29.24 24.93
CA ARG A 138 6.27 28.18 23.90
C ARG A 138 5.55 26.94 24.40
N LYS A 139 4.78 26.31 23.54
CA LYS A 139 4.10 25.07 23.85
C LYS A 139 4.22 24.08 22.69
N LYS A 140 4.54 22.84 23.02
CA LYS A 140 4.51 21.70 22.12
C LYS A 140 3.16 21.00 22.28
N ILE A 141 2.44 20.80 21.17
CA ILE A 141 1.13 20.18 21.10
C ILE A 141 1.30 18.90 20.29
N ARG A 142 0.82 17.78 20.82
CA ARG A 142 0.75 16.53 20.06
C ARG A 142 -0.45 16.60 19.12
N LEU A 143 -0.24 16.19 17.87
CA LEU A 143 -1.24 16.12 16.83
C LEU A 143 -1.30 14.69 16.31
N THR A 144 -2.43 14.31 15.73
CA THR A 144 -2.65 13.00 15.11
C THR A 144 -3.28 13.15 13.73
N GLU A 145 -2.99 14.28 13.07
CA GLU A 145 -3.51 14.55 11.73
C GLU A 145 -2.72 13.74 10.71
N SER A 146 -3.45 13.06 9.83
CA SER A 146 -2.85 12.29 8.74
C SER A 146 -3.69 12.39 7.48
N ALA A 147 -3.00 12.32 6.35
CA ALA A 147 -3.60 12.16 5.03
C ALA A 147 -2.81 11.11 4.24
N ALA A 148 -3.42 10.53 3.23
CA ALA A 148 -2.77 9.54 2.38
C ALA A 148 -3.01 9.84 0.91
N ALA A 149 -2.01 9.52 0.08
CA ALA A 149 -2.09 9.52 -1.38
C ALA A 149 -1.64 8.17 -1.91
N LEU A 150 -2.18 7.75 -3.04
CA LEU A 150 -1.79 6.51 -3.71
C LEU A 150 -0.74 6.83 -4.77
N ILE A 151 0.47 6.25 -4.63
CA ILE A 151 1.51 6.34 -5.66
C ILE A 151 1.33 5.14 -6.58
N LEU A 152 0.93 5.43 -7.81
CA LEU A 152 0.64 4.41 -8.79
C LEU A 152 1.93 3.72 -9.25
N PRO A 153 1.90 2.39 -9.44
CA PRO A 153 3.01 1.64 -10.01
C PRO A 153 3.17 1.94 -11.51
N ASP A 154 4.38 1.82 -12.00
CA ASP A 154 4.68 1.85 -13.43
C ASP A 154 4.40 0.47 -14.03
N ALA A 155 3.16 0.26 -14.52
CA ALA A 155 2.81 -0.96 -15.22
C ALA A 155 3.54 -1.05 -16.57
N PHE A 156 3.94 -2.26 -16.96
CA PHE A 156 4.59 -2.55 -18.23
C PHE A 156 3.88 -3.69 -18.95
N GLU A 157 4.00 -3.70 -20.27
CA GLU A 157 3.39 -4.73 -21.11
C GLU A 157 4.10 -6.08 -20.92
N ILE A 158 3.30 -7.14 -20.76
CA ILE A 158 3.74 -8.52 -20.64
C ILE A 158 3.01 -9.34 -21.71
N ALA A 159 3.77 -10.09 -22.50
CA ALA A 159 3.19 -11.10 -23.38
C ALA A 159 2.93 -12.38 -22.57
N ILE A 160 1.66 -12.78 -22.45
CA ILE A 160 1.26 -13.99 -21.73
C ILE A 160 0.97 -15.08 -22.75
N GLU A 161 1.68 -16.20 -22.65
CA GLU A 161 1.35 -17.44 -23.35
C GLU A 161 0.59 -18.36 -22.39
N LEU A 162 -0.71 -18.54 -22.66
CA LEU A 162 -1.55 -19.38 -21.82
C LEU A 162 -1.30 -20.86 -22.13
N ALA A 163 -0.53 -21.53 -21.29
CA ALA A 163 -0.47 -22.99 -21.28
C ALA A 163 -1.67 -23.51 -20.47
N GLN A 164 -2.60 -24.19 -21.12
CA GLN A 164 -3.75 -24.78 -20.44
C GLN A 164 -3.29 -25.90 -19.51
N HIS A 165 -3.23 -25.62 -18.22
CA HIS A 165 -2.97 -26.61 -17.17
C HIS A 165 -4.28 -26.92 -16.45
N ASP A 166 -5.03 -27.87 -17.02
CA ASP A 166 -6.25 -28.38 -16.41
C ASP A 166 -5.91 -29.26 -15.19
N LEU A 167 -6.29 -28.85 -14.02
CA LEU A 167 -6.17 -29.65 -12.80
C LEU A 167 -7.51 -30.31 -12.48
N PRO A 168 -7.54 -31.63 -12.29
CA PRO A 168 -8.75 -32.29 -11.85
C PRO A 168 -9.25 -31.69 -10.54
N ASN A 169 -10.45 -31.13 -10.56
CA ASN A 169 -11.12 -30.60 -9.37
C ASN A 169 -12.58 -31.07 -9.37
N PRO A 170 -12.94 -32.04 -8.51
CA PRO A 170 -14.29 -32.59 -8.46
C PRO A 170 -15.39 -31.60 -8.08
N GLU A 171 -15.01 -30.44 -7.49
CA GLU A 171 -15.96 -29.42 -7.03
C GLU A 171 -16.10 -28.25 -8.03
N SER A 172 -15.39 -28.31 -9.14
CA SER A 172 -15.45 -27.26 -10.17
C SER A 172 -16.58 -27.49 -11.15
N ASP A 173 -17.23 -26.41 -11.55
CA ASP A 173 -18.21 -26.38 -12.66
C ASP A 173 -17.55 -26.21 -14.04
N ASP A 174 -16.21 -26.00 -14.09
CA ASP A 174 -15.45 -25.94 -15.32
C ASP A 174 -14.96 -27.32 -15.73
N TYR A 175 -15.03 -27.61 -17.05
CA TYR A 175 -14.67 -28.92 -17.59
C TYR A 175 -13.54 -28.81 -18.61
N SER A 176 -12.64 -29.81 -18.60
CA SER A 176 -11.57 -29.88 -19.59
C SER A 176 -12.14 -30.14 -21.00
N PRO A 177 -11.77 -29.31 -22.02
CA PRO A 177 -12.16 -29.56 -23.39
C PRO A 177 -11.37 -30.71 -24.06
N ASP A 178 -10.20 -31.06 -23.49
CA ASP A 178 -9.23 -31.95 -24.13
C ASP A 178 -9.14 -33.33 -23.51
N ARG A 179 -9.70 -33.52 -22.30
CA ARG A 179 -9.56 -34.76 -21.54
C ARG A 179 -10.89 -35.27 -20.99
N PRO A 180 -11.21 -36.55 -21.23
CA PRO A 180 -12.34 -37.19 -20.57
C PRO A 180 -12.03 -37.43 -19.08
N GLY A 181 -13.06 -37.46 -18.24
CA GLY A 181 -12.96 -37.64 -16.81
C GLY A 181 -13.95 -38.65 -16.25
N GLY A 182 -14.37 -38.45 -15.02
CA GLY A 182 -15.27 -39.33 -14.30
C GLY A 182 -16.59 -38.71 -13.87
N ASP A 183 -16.85 -37.45 -14.19
CA ASP A 183 -18.06 -36.74 -13.79
C ASP A 183 -19.17 -36.94 -14.83
N PRO A 184 -20.24 -37.70 -14.50
CA PRO A 184 -21.34 -37.97 -15.41
C PRO A 184 -22.30 -36.78 -15.57
N SER A 185 -22.16 -35.71 -14.82
CA SER A 185 -23.04 -34.53 -14.90
C SER A 185 -22.88 -33.77 -16.20
N GLU A 186 -21.68 -33.81 -16.77
CA GLU A 186 -21.38 -33.20 -18.06
C GLU A 186 -20.83 -34.24 -19.06
N LEU A 187 -21.19 -34.10 -20.32
CA LEU A 187 -20.82 -35.03 -21.40
C LEU A 187 -19.59 -34.52 -22.16
N PHE A 188 -18.44 -35.18 -21.98
CA PHE A 188 -17.25 -34.89 -22.79
C PHE A 188 -17.42 -35.31 -24.26
N GLY A 189 -17.91 -36.56 -24.48
CA GLY A 189 -18.03 -37.08 -25.82
C GLY A 189 -18.76 -38.42 -25.88
N ILE A 190 -18.79 -38.97 -27.10
CA ILE A 190 -19.39 -40.28 -27.39
C ILE A 190 -18.38 -41.08 -28.20
N ARG A 191 -18.07 -42.32 -27.77
CA ARG A 191 -17.20 -43.23 -28.48
C ARG A 191 -17.80 -44.65 -28.57
N ASP A 192 -17.19 -45.47 -29.39
CA ASP A 192 -17.55 -46.87 -29.44
C ASP A 192 -17.23 -47.61 -28.15
N TYR A 193 -18.10 -48.55 -27.79
CA TYR A 193 -17.94 -49.42 -26.65
C TYR A 193 -16.66 -50.25 -26.76
N ARG A 194 -15.94 -50.36 -25.65
CA ARG A 194 -14.76 -51.24 -25.47
C ARG A 194 -15.02 -52.23 -24.36
N GLU A 195 -14.45 -53.42 -24.48
CA GLU A 195 -14.55 -54.42 -23.43
C GLU A 195 -13.99 -53.89 -22.10
N GLY A 196 -14.82 -53.92 -21.06
CA GLY A 196 -14.52 -53.31 -19.74
C GLY A 196 -15.27 -52.04 -19.47
N ASP A 197 -15.93 -51.43 -20.41
CA ASP A 197 -16.76 -50.25 -20.19
C ASP A 197 -17.99 -50.59 -19.34
N ALA A 198 -18.35 -49.66 -18.43
CA ALA A 198 -19.51 -49.87 -17.57
C ALA A 198 -20.81 -49.82 -18.36
N MET A 199 -21.68 -50.78 -18.17
CA MET A 199 -22.97 -50.84 -18.88
C MET A 199 -23.85 -49.60 -18.65
N LYS A 200 -23.70 -48.92 -17.51
CA LYS A 200 -24.42 -47.67 -17.21
C LYS A 200 -24.01 -46.48 -18.08
N SER A 201 -22.84 -46.51 -18.68
CA SER A 201 -22.36 -45.45 -19.59
C SER A 201 -22.82 -45.65 -21.03
N ILE A 202 -23.46 -46.78 -21.38
CA ILE A 202 -23.99 -47.05 -22.73
C ILE A 202 -25.10 -46.04 -23.03
N HIS A 203 -25.00 -45.40 -24.21
CA HIS A 203 -26.04 -44.51 -24.72
C HIS A 203 -27.02 -45.30 -25.64
N TRP A 204 -27.94 -46.05 -25.04
CA TRP A 204 -28.84 -46.97 -25.71
C TRP A 204 -29.57 -46.35 -26.93
N LYS A 205 -30.08 -45.13 -26.78
CA LYS A 205 -30.79 -44.45 -27.89
C LYS A 205 -29.92 -44.16 -29.10
N LEU A 206 -28.64 -43.82 -28.92
CA LEU A 206 -27.71 -43.61 -30.01
C LEU A 206 -27.14 -44.92 -30.55
N SER A 207 -26.95 -45.91 -29.67
CA SER A 207 -26.50 -47.25 -30.07
C SER A 207 -27.48 -47.91 -31.05
N GLU A 208 -28.78 -47.78 -30.80
CA GLU A 208 -29.82 -48.25 -31.68
C GLU A 208 -29.83 -47.48 -33.02
N LYS A 209 -29.66 -46.18 -32.98
CA LYS A 209 -29.64 -45.33 -34.19
C LYS A 209 -28.45 -45.65 -35.12
N TYR A 210 -27.30 -45.95 -34.56
CA TYR A 210 -26.06 -46.17 -35.28
C TYR A 210 -25.74 -47.64 -35.53
N ASP A 211 -26.60 -48.54 -35.09
CA ASP A 211 -26.42 -50.00 -35.16
C ASP A 211 -25.04 -50.48 -34.59
N ARG A 212 -24.57 -49.80 -33.59
CA ARG A 212 -23.32 -50.09 -32.86
C ARG A 212 -23.41 -49.59 -31.43
N THR A 213 -22.79 -50.31 -30.49
CA THR A 213 -22.81 -49.90 -29.07
C THR A 213 -21.89 -48.71 -28.86
N VAL A 214 -22.46 -47.60 -28.42
CA VAL A 214 -21.72 -46.37 -28.09
C VAL A 214 -21.88 -46.03 -26.62
N VAL A 215 -20.80 -45.48 -26.01
CA VAL A 215 -20.75 -45.07 -24.63
C VAL A 215 -20.59 -43.55 -24.50
N ARG A 216 -21.14 -43.01 -23.43
CA ARG A 216 -20.93 -41.63 -23.04
C ARG A 216 -19.60 -41.56 -22.29
N GLU A 217 -18.73 -40.66 -22.71
CA GLU A 217 -17.55 -40.27 -21.96
C GLU A 217 -17.90 -39.10 -21.04
N ALA A 218 -17.66 -39.29 -19.77
CA ALA A 218 -17.85 -38.25 -18.75
C ALA A 218 -16.79 -37.17 -18.85
N SER A 219 -17.14 -35.97 -18.48
CA SER A 219 -16.22 -34.85 -18.46
C SER A 219 -15.28 -34.86 -17.24
N LEU A 220 -14.16 -34.17 -17.35
CA LEU A 220 -13.21 -33.97 -16.27
C LEU A 220 -13.39 -32.55 -15.73
N PRO A 221 -13.96 -32.40 -14.52
CA PRO A 221 -14.01 -31.08 -13.89
C PRO A 221 -12.60 -30.64 -13.52
N VAL A 222 -12.27 -29.39 -13.83
CA VAL A 222 -10.92 -28.83 -13.70
C VAL A 222 -10.94 -27.45 -13.09
N SER A 223 -9.92 -27.12 -12.31
CA SER A 223 -9.69 -25.76 -11.85
C SER A 223 -8.63 -25.11 -12.76
N ARG A 224 -8.90 -23.89 -13.20
CA ARG A 224 -7.99 -23.06 -14.00
C ARG A 224 -7.61 -21.79 -13.24
N ALA A 225 -7.82 -21.76 -11.95
CA ALA A 225 -7.59 -20.59 -11.13
C ALA A 225 -6.10 -20.24 -11.08
N ILE A 226 -5.75 -19.05 -11.54
CA ILE A 226 -4.41 -18.46 -11.41
C ILE A 226 -4.39 -17.62 -10.15
N LEU A 227 -3.37 -17.81 -9.30
CA LEU A 227 -3.16 -17.03 -8.09
C LEU A 227 -1.85 -16.26 -8.20
N LEU A 228 -1.95 -14.92 -8.17
CA LEU A 228 -0.83 -13.99 -8.11
C LEU A 228 -0.63 -13.57 -6.65
N LEU A 229 0.49 -13.91 -6.05
CA LEU A 229 0.76 -13.67 -4.64
C LEU A 229 1.93 -12.70 -4.46
N LEU A 230 1.69 -11.60 -3.75
CA LEU A 230 2.77 -10.70 -3.32
C LEU A 230 3.38 -11.22 -2.02
N ASP A 231 4.70 -11.51 -2.05
CA ASP A 231 5.44 -11.74 -0.80
C ASP A 231 5.73 -10.40 -0.11
N ASN A 232 4.81 -10.00 0.73
CA ASN A 232 4.90 -8.79 1.53
C ASN A 232 5.39 -9.06 2.97
N CYS A 233 5.79 -10.30 3.29
CA CYS A 233 6.28 -10.73 4.61
C CYS A 233 7.71 -11.26 4.56
N PRO A 234 8.71 -10.45 4.16
CA PRO A 234 10.09 -10.92 4.05
C PRO A 234 10.64 -11.28 5.44
N LYS A 235 11.52 -12.30 5.50
CA LYS A 235 12.21 -12.71 6.75
C LYS A 235 13.19 -11.65 7.27
N ALA A 236 13.75 -10.85 6.39
CA ALA A 236 14.70 -9.80 6.69
C ALA A 236 14.31 -8.49 6.01
N ALA A 237 14.99 -7.41 6.35
CA ALA A 237 14.83 -6.14 5.65
C ALA A 237 15.28 -6.30 4.19
N VAL A 238 14.41 -5.87 3.28
CA VAL A 238 14.65 -5.89 1.83
C VAL A 238 14.78 -4.48 1.30
N ASN A 239 15.42 -4.35 0.13
CA ASN A 239 15.55 -3.08 -0.55
C ASN A 239 14.15 -2.58 -1.00
N PRO A 240 13.78 -1.32 -0.73
CA PRO A 240 12.55 -0.71 -1.22
C PRO A 240 12.36 -0.79 -2.74
N ASP A 241 13.45 -0.68 -3.53
CA ASP A 241 13.40 -0.82 -4.99
C ASP A 241 12.89 -2.20 -5.41
N ASP A 242 13.35 -3.27 -4.73
CA ASP A 242 12.95 -4.65 -5.05
C ASP A 242 11.49 -4.91 -4.67
N VAL A 243 11.01 -4.33 -3.56
CA VAL A 243 9.60 -4.41 -3.16
C VAL A 243 8.71 -3.71 -4.19
N CYS A 244 9.12 -2.52 -4.64
CA CYS A 244 8.43 -1.76 -5.67
C CYS A 244 8.38 -2.57 -6.98
N ALA A 245 9.51 -3.13 -7.41
CA ALA A 245 9.61 -3.93 -8.63
C ALA A 245 8.72 -5.19 -8.58
N ALA A 246 8.69 -5.91 -7.45
CA ALA A 246 7.83 -7.07 -7.27
C ALA A 246 6.34 -6.70 -7.36
N CYS A 247 5.95 -5.58 -6.77
CA CYS A 247 4.58 -5.08 -6.83
C CYS A 247 4.19 -4.62 -8.25
N GLU A 248 5.08 -3.90 -8.94
CA GLU A 248 4.89 -3.48 -10.33
C GLU A 248 4.74 -4.68 -11.27
N ALA A 249 5.53 -5.74 -11.07
CA ALA A 249 5.45 -6.97 -11.83
C ALA A 249 4.13 -7.72 -11.59
N LEU A 250 3.67 -7.81 -10.33
CA LEU A 250 2.37 -8.40 -10.01
C LEU A 250 1.23 -7.66 -10.70
N ILE A 251 1.20 -6.33 -10.58
CA ILE A 251 0.15 -5.50 -11.19
C ILE A 251 0.19 -5.59 -12.71
N SER A 252 1.38 -5.57 -13.32
CA SER A 252 1.54 -5.72 -14.77
C SER A 252 1.05 -7.08 -15.26
N CYS A 253 1.35 -8.16 -14.53
CA CYS A 253 0.86 -9.51 -14.83
C CYS A 253 -0.67 -9.59 -14.67
N SER A 254 -1.22 -9.02 -13.61
CA SER A 254 -2.67 -8.98 -13.38
C SER A 254 -3.40 -8.19 -14.49
N LEU A 255 -2.86 -7.05 -14.93
CA LEU A 255 -3.40 -6.28 -16.04
C LEU A 255 -3.40 -7.10 -17.35
N ALA A 256 -2.27 -7.75 -17.65
CA ALA A 256 -2.15 -8.55 -18.88
C ALA A 256 -3.11 -9.74 -18.87
N LEU A 257 -3.33 -10.40 -17.72
CA LEU A 257 -4.35 -11.47 -17.59
C LEU A 257 -5.77 -10.93 -17.76
N ALA A 258 -6.09 -9.79 -17.13
CA ALA A 258 -7.39 -9.14 -17.25
C ALA A 258 -7.68 -8.71 -18.70
N ASP A 259 -6.70 -8.12 -19.39
CA ASP A 259 -6.80 -7.73 -20.80
C ASP A 259 -6.96 -8.93 -21.74
N ALA A 260 -6.35 -10.08 -21.40
CA ALA A 260 -6.54 -11.35 -22.10
C ALA A 260 -7.88 -12.03 -21.76
N GLY A 261 -8.70 -11.45 -20.86
CA GLY A 261 -9.98 -12.02 -20.43
C GLY A 261 -9.83 -13.27 -19.56
N VAL A 262 -8.70 -13.41 -18.85
CA VAL A 262 -8.42 -14.54 -17.97
C VAL A 262 -8.71 -14.16 -16.51
N PRO A 263 -9.79 -14.71 -15.92
CA PRO A 263 -10.09 -14.49 -14.51
C PRO A 263 -8.97 -15.07 -13.62
N HIS A 264 -8.55 -14.29 -12.65
CA HIS A 264 -7.48 -14.69 -11.74
C HIS A 264 -7.70 -14.09 -10.34
N ARG A 265 -6.88 -14.49 -9.38
CA ARG A 265 -6.89 -13.94 -8.03
C ARG A 265 -5.58 -13.26 -7.72
N ILE A 266 -5.65 -12.13 -7.02
CA ILE A 266 -4.49 -11.53 -6.38
C ILE A 266 -4.56 -11.79 -4.87
N ALA A 267 -3.40 -11.99 -4.24
CA ALA A 267 -3.32 -12.28 -2.82
C ALA A 267 -2.11 -11.63 -2.15
N TRP A 268 -2.26 -11.33 -0.87
CA TRP A 268 -1.20 -10.85 0.02
C TRP A 268 -1.54 -11.17 1.47
N ILE A 269 -0.58 -11.06 2.36
CA ILE A 269 -0.85 -11.19 3.81
C ILE A 269 -1.33 -9.85 4.37
N HIS A 270 -2.49 -9.86 5.03
CA HIS A 270 -3.04 -8.66 5.67
C HIS A 270 -2.12 -8.18 6.79
N ARG A 271 -1.76 -6.90 6.77
CA ARG A 271 -0.75 -6.29 7.64
C ARG A 271 -0.99 -6.49 9.14
N GLU A 272 -2.23 -6.34 9.59
CA GLU A 272 -2.57 -6.37 11.02
C GLU A 272 -3.07 -7.73 11.49
N LEU A 273 -3.79 -8.44 10.63
CA LEU A 273 -4.42 -9.71 10.97
C LEU A 273 -3.50 -10.91 10.70
N GLY A 274 -2.49 -10.76 9.84
CA GLY A 274 -1.59 -11.83 9.46
C GLY A 274 -2.24 -12.96 8.65
N ILE A 275 -3.47 -12.75 8.14
CA ILE A 275 -4.21 -13.70 7.32
C ILE A 275 -3.99 -13.43 5.83
N LEU A 276 -4.16 -14.47 5.03
CA LEU A 276 -4.15 -14.36 3.57
C LEU A 276 -5.41 -13.61 3.11
N GLU A 277 -5.21 -12.52 2.43
CA GLU A 277 -6.26 -11.73 1.81
C GLU A 277 -6.25 -12.00 0.31
N THR A 278 -7.39 -12.38 -0.25
CA THR A 278 -7.54 -12.70 -1.67
C THR A 278 -8.60 -11.83 -2.30
N ARG A 279 -8.39 -11.46 -3.57
CA ARG A 279 -9.35 -10.70 -4.39
C ARG A 279 -9.48 -11.34 -5.75
N ASP A 280 -10.72 -11.52 -6.19
CA ASP A 280 -11.03 -12.01 -7.53
C ASP A 280 -10.93 -10.86 -8.52
N ILE A 281 -10.22 -11.07 -9.61
CA ILE A 281 -10.03 -10.11 -10.70
C ILE A 281 -10.54 -10.74 -11.98
N ALA A 282 -11.63 -10.21 -12.51
CA ALA A 282 -12.19 -10.60 -13.78
C ALA A 282 -11.92 -9.55 -14.87
N GLN A 283 -11.85 -8.28 -14.49
CA GLN A 283 -11.66 -7.14 -15.38
C GLN A 283 -10.64 -6.16 -14.79
N THR A 284 -10.12 -5.31 -15.63
CA THR A 284 -9.14 -4.27 -15.25
C THR A 284 -9.66 -3.32 -14.16
N ASP A 285 -10.97 -3.02 -14.19
CA ASP A 285 -11.61 -2.15 -13.18
C ASP A 285 -11.59 -2.77 -11.78
N ASP A 286 -11.68 -4.09 -11.67
CA ASP A 286 -11.59 -4.80 -10.39
C ASP A 286 -10.22 -4.58 -9.76
N LEU A 287 -9.15 -4.67 -10.56
CA LEU A 287 -7.79 -4.44 -10.11
C LEU A 287 -7.60 -3.00 -9.61
N TYR A 288 -8.10 -2.01 -10.34
CA TYR A 288 -8.01 -0.60 -9.91
C TYR A 288 -8.73 -0.35 -8.59
N GLY A 289 -9.86 -1.04 -8.36
CA GLY A 289 -10.57 -0.97 -7.07
C GLY A 289 -9.76 -1.50 -5.89
N GLU A 290 -8.97 -2.56 -6.11
CA GLU A 290 -8.21 -3.25 -5.06
C GLU A 290 -6.77 -2.74 -4.88
N GLN A 291 -6.23 -1.97 -5.83
CA GLN A 291 -4.86 -1.44 -5.77
C GLN A 291 -4.56 -0.70 -4.46
N GLY A 292 -5.52 0.03 -3.91
CA GLY A 292 -5.33 0.79 -2.69
C GLY A 292 -5.01 -0.09 -1.46
N ALA A 293 -5.56 -1.30 -1.40
CA ALA A 293 -5.30 -2.28 -0.36
C ALA A 293 -3.94 -2.97 -0.56
N LEU A 294 -3.67 -3.44 -1.78
CA LEU A 294 -2.41 -4.07 -2.16
C LEU A 294 -1.21 -3.14 -1.91
N LEU A 295 -1.30 -1.87 -2.32
CA LEU A 295 -0.25 -0.87 -2.19
C LEU A 295 -0.03 -0.38 -0.73
N ALA A 296 -0.82 -0.86 0.22
CA ALA A 296 -0.66 -0.64 1.65
C ALA A 296 -0.29 -1.91 2.43
N ALA A 297 -0.02 -3.01 1.74
CA ALA A 297 -0.02 -4.36 2.31
C ALA A 297 1.29 -4.78 3.01
N ARG A 298 2.28 -3.88 3.21
CA ARG A 298 3.54 -4.27 3.87
C ARG A 298 3.31 -4.83 5.26
N CYS A 299 3.81 -6.04 5.49
CA CYS A 299 3.96 -6.61 6.83
C CYS A 299 5.32 -6.24 7.47
N ALA A 300 5.40 -6.30 8.78
CA ALA A 300 6.70 -6.28 9.45
C ALA A 300 7.48 -7.56 9.10
N PRO A 301 8.82 -7.50 8.99
CA PRO A 301 9.64 -8.69 8.80
C PRO A 301 9.32 -9.74 9.88
N ASP A 302 9.11 -10.98 9.44
CA ASP A 302 8.77 -12.09 10.34
C ASP A 302 9.67 -13.30 10.03
N ALA A 303 10.26 -13.86 11.08
CA ALA A 303 11.16 -15.01 10.99
C ALA A 303 10.48 -16.26 10.38
N SER A 304 9.16 -16.39 10.47
CA SER A 304 8.40 -17.50 9.86
C SER A 304 8.34 -17.40 8.35
N GLY A 305 8.30 -16.17 7.80
CA GLY A 305 8.21 -15.92 6.38
C GLY A 305 6.86 -16.28 5.76
N LEU A 306 6.71 -16.03 4.45
CA LEU A 306 5.47 -16.21 3.71
C LEU A 306 4.97 -17.67 3.72
N VAL A 307 5.83 -18.63 3.33
CA VAL A 307 5.41 -20.03 3.11
C VAL A 307 4.89 -20.68 4.39
N ALA A 308 5.53 -20.41 5.53
CA ALA A 308 5.05 -20.95 6.81
C ALA A 308 3.63 -20.43 7.14
N ARG A 309 3.37 -19.17 6.87
CA ARG A 309 2.03 -18.57 7.05
C ARG A 309 1.00 -19.13 6.09
N LEU A 310 1.38 -19.42 4.84
CA LEU A 310 0.48 -20.03 3.86
C LEU A 310 0.09 -21.46 4.25
N LEU A 311 1.02 -22.23 4.81
CA LEU A 311 0.76 -23.61 5.27
C LEU A 311 -0.14 -23.68 6.50
N GLU A 312 -0.24 -22.61 7.28
CA GLU A 312 -1.12 -22.51 8.45
C GLU A 312 -2.56 -22.08 8.09
N GLN A 313 -2.81 -21.71 6.83
CA GLN A 313 -4.08 -21.17 6.36
C GLN A 313 -4.65 -22.03 5.22
N GLU A 314 -5.96 -21.99 5.07
CA GLU A 314 -6.62 -22.56 3.90
C GLU A 314 -6.29 -21.72 2.67
N MET A 315 -5.51 -22.29 1.76
CA MET A 315 -5.22 -21.66 0.47
C MET A 315 -6.43 -21.83 -0.44
N PRO A 316 -6.80 -20.80 -1.21
CA PRO A 316 -7.78 -20.96 -2.27
C PRO A 316 -7.23 -21.95 -3.30
N GLU A 317 -8.12 -22.68 -3.96
CA GLU A 317 -7.71 -23.57 -5.04
C GLU A 317 -7.03 -22.77 -6.17
N TYR A 318 -5.94 -23.30 -6.68
CA TYR A 318 -5.21 -22.73 -7.81
C TYR A 318 -4.59 -23.83 -8.68
N SER A 319 -4.56 -23.58 -9.98
CA SER A 319 -3.83 -24.39 -10.94
C SER A 319 -2.38 -23.90 -11.10
N ARG A 320 -2.17 -22.62 -10.93
CA ARG A 320 -0.87 -21.96 -11.04
C ARG A 320 -0.73 -20.90 -9.96
N LEU A 321 0.40 -20.91 -9.27
CA LEU A 321 0.75 -19.90 -8.27
C LEU A 321 1.99 -19.14 -8.74
N LEU A 322 1.86 -17.83 -8.91
CA LEU A 322 2.97 -16.92 -9.21
C LEU A 322 3.25 -16.08 -7.97
N ILE A 323 4.45 -16.22 -7.41
CA ILE A 323 4.87 -15.49 -6.22
C ILE A 323 5.82 -14.37 -6.63
N PHE A 324 5.43 -13.15 -6.39
CA PHE A 324 6.22 -11.94 -6.62
C PHE A 324 6.88 -11.52 -5.31
N ALA A 325 8.19 -11.67 -5.20
CA ALA A 325 8.93 -11.44 -3.97
C ALA A 325 10.12 -10.51 -4.19
N ALA A 326 10.45 -9.70 -3.18
CA ALA A 326 11.61 -8.83 -3.19
C ALA A 326 12.92 -9.54 -2.80
N ALA A 327 12.80 -10.74 -2.21
CA ALA A 327 13.95 -11.57 -1.82
C ALA A 327 13.59 -13.05 -1.98
N GLN A 328 14.60 -13.90 -1.92
CA GLN A 328 14.41 -15.33 -2.06
C GLN A 328 13.50 -15.88 -0.92
N THR A 329 12.40 -16.50 -1.31
CA THR A 329 11.43 -17.11 -0.40
C THR A 329 11.82 -18.58 -0.19
N GLU A 330 12.07 -18.95 1.08
CA GLU A 330 12.44 -20.32 1.43
C GLU A 330 11.19 -21.21 1.58
N GLY A 331 11.34 -22.52 1.36
CA GLY A 331 10.29 -23.51 1.61
C GLY A 331 9.31 -23.70 0.46
N LEU A 332 9.55 -23.13 -0.72
CA LEU A 332 8.67 -23.26 -1.90
C LEU A 332 8.39 -24.71 -2.31
N ALA A 333 9.30 -25.65 -2.02
CA ALA A 333 9.12 -27.06 -2.30
C ALA A 333 7.90 -27.68 -1.56
N ALA A 334 7.41 -27.03 -0.50
CA ALA A 334 6.20 -27.43 0.22
C ALA A 334 4.90 -27.01 -0.49
N LEU A 335 4.96 -26.19 -1.53
CA LEU A 335 3.82 -25.69 -2.30
C LEU A 335 3.60 -26.48 -3.61
N ASP A 336 3.62 -27.80 -3.54
CA ASP A 336 3.22 -28.77 -4.59
C ASP A 336 3.81 -28.56 -6.01
N GLY A 337 4.95 -27.92 -6.16
CA GLY A 337 5.64 -27.77 -7.44
C GLY A 337 4.90 -26.91 -8.49
N ARG A 338 3.79 -26.28 -8.13
CA ARG A 338 2.95 -25.40 -8.98
C ARG A 338 3.30 -23.92 -8.80
N ALA A 339 4.16 -23.63 -7.82
CA ALA A 339 4.58 -22.28 -7.51
C ALA A 339 5.79 -21.87 -8.36
N THR A 340 5.71 -20.71 -8.99
CA THR A 340 6.83 -20.04 -9.67
C THR A 340 7.20 -18.80 -8.88
N LEU A 341 8.46 -18.69 -8.46
CA LEU A 341 8.99 -17.52 -7.78
C LEU A 341 9.58 -16.54 -8.80
N LEU A 342 9.14 -15.31 -8.74
CA LEU A 342 9.62 -14.20 -9.56
C LEU A 342 10.39 -13.23 -8.66
N LEU A 343 11.68 -13.09 -8.89
CA LEU A 343 12.58 -12.22 -8.13
C LEU A 343 13.13 -11.13 -9.01
N PRO A 344 13.19 -9.88 -8.53
CA PRO A 344 14.02 -8.86 -9.17
C PRO A 344 15.48 -9.26 -9.02
N GLN A 345 16.21 -9.31 -10.13
CA GLN A 345 17.65 -9.48 -10.08
C GLN A 345 18.30 -8.10 -9.95
N THR A 346 19.24 -7.97 -9.07
CA THR A 346 20.05 -6.75 -8.88
C THR A 346 21.07 -6.62 -10.02
N ASP A 347 20.63 -6.16 -11.18
CA ASP A 347 21.50 -5.78 -12.28
C ASP A 347 21.68 -4.24 -12.30
N PRO A 348 22.80 -3.72 -12.84
CA PRO A 348 23.10 -2.28 -12.87
C PRO A 348 22.07 -1.43 -13.62
N GLU A 349 21.18 -2.01 -14.39
CA GLU A 349 20.07 -1.33 -15.08
C GLU A 349 18.77 -1.23 -14.28
N GLY A 350 18.72 -1.81 -13.07
CA GLY A 350 17.58 -1.73 -12.13
C GLY A 350 16.72 -2.99 -12.09
N ALA A 351 16.16 -3.25 -10.91
CA ALA A 351 15.36 -4.44 -10.59
C ALA A 351 14.15 -4.66 -11.52
N VAL A 352 13.56 -3.58 -12.02
CA VAL A 352 12.37 -3.60 -12.91
C VAL A 352 12.71 -4.13 -14.30
N SER A 353 13.91 -3.82 -14.86
CA SER A 353 14.29 -4.29 -16.20
C SER A 353 14.43 -5.81 -16.25
N CYS A 354 15.03 -6.40 -15.24
CA CYS A 354 15.18 -7.86 -15.15
C CYS A 354 13.85 -8.60 -14.99
N LEU A 355 12.92 -8.04 -14.20
CA LEU A 355 11.58 -8.59 -14.12
C LEU A 355 10.82 -8.48 -15.44
N ARG A 356 10.97 -7.39 -16.18
CA ARG A 356 10.40 -7.24 -17.52
C ARG A 356 10.88 -8.31 -18.47
N GLU A 357 12.19 -8.60 -18.49
CA GLU A 357 12.76 -9.64 -19.33
C GLU A 357 12.29 -11.04 -18.90
N ALA A 358 12.28 -11.33 -17.60
CA ALA A 358 11.80 -12.61 -17.06
C ALA A 358 10.31 -12.86 -17.34
N LEU A 359 9.51 -11.80 -17.42
CA LEU A 359 8.08 -11.85 -17.70
C LEU A 359 7.73 -11.67 -19.18
N ALA A 360 8.71 -11.29 -20.03
CA ALA A 360 8.46 -11.03 -21.46
C ALA A 360 7.83 -12.23 -22.21
N HIS A 361 8.01 -13.45 -21.70
CA HIS A 361 7.41 -14.68 -22.22
C HIS A 361 6.95 -15.57 -21.06
N LEU A 362 5.98 -15.08 -20.28
CA LEU A 362 5.42 -15.87 -19.21
C LEU A 362 4.42 -16.89 -19.73
N MET A 363 4.75 -18.19 -19.62
CA MET A 363 3.79 -19.29 -19.82
C MET A 363 3.00 -19.49 -18.52
N VAL A 364 1.73 -19.16 -18.55
CA VAL A 364 0.78 -19.27 -17.42
C VAL A 364 -0.21 -20.39 -17.67
#